data_cc7519263d881fcb73e59a2e378fee06
#
_entry.id   cc7519263d881fcb73e59a2e378fee06
#
_cell.length_a   1.000
_cell.length_b   1.000
_cell.length_c   1.000
_cell.angle_alpha   90.00
_cell.angle_beta   90.00
_cell.angle_gamma   90.00
#
_symmetry.space_group_name_H-M   'P 1'
#
loop_
_entity.id
_entity.type
_entity.pdbx_description
1 polymer ?
#
loop_
_entity_poly.entity_id
_entity_poly.type
_entity_poly.pdbx_seq_one_letter_code
_entity_poly.pdbx_strand_id
1 'polypeptide(L)'
;MDWLNSLFFGTGVPHSIFILTLAIAGGISLSHHLKFKGITLGITWILFCAIAMSHFGMHLDPMVETFAKDFGLILFVYSIGLQVGPSFFSSFGKGGIKLNMLALSIVLLGCVTAYVISLLSGVDIATMTGVLFGAVTNTPGLGAAQQAFADITGNANPNIASGYAMAYPLGVVGIITVILAMRWFF
;
A
#
# COMPACT_ATOMS: atom_id res chain seq x y z
N MET A 1 -34.43 -9.25 -10.97
CA MET A 1 -32.93 -9.31 -11.00
C MET A 1 -32.26 -7.96 -10.74
N ASP A 2 -33.04 -6.89 -10.57
CA ASP A 2 -32.54 -5.52 -10.40
C ASP A 2 -31.74 -5.29 -9.11
N TRP A 3 -32.11 -5.98 -8.01
CA TRP A 3 -31.40 -5.87 -6.74
C TRP A 3 -29.96 -6.45 -6.79
N LEU A 4 -29.77 -7.55 -7.53
CA LEU A 4 -28.43 -8.12 -7.73
C LEU A 4 -27.56 -7.16 -8.55
N ASN A 5 -28.12 -6.59 -9.62
CA ASN A 5 -27.40 -5.62 -10.43
C ASN A 5 -27.05 -4.37 -9.62
N SER A 6 -27.95 -3.89 -8.78
CA SER A 6 -27.68 -2.75 -7.89
C SER A 6 -26.65 -3.08 -6.80
N LEU A 7 -26.54 -4.35 -6.39
CA LEU A 7 -25.56 -4.80 -5.41
C LEU A 7 -24.13 -4.84 -6.00
N PHE A 8 -23.98 -5.24 -7.26
CA PHE A 8 -22.66 -5.33 -7.93
C PHE A 8 -22.22 -4.05 -8.64
N PHE A 9 -23.17 -3.30 -9.22
CA PHE A 9 -22.90 -2.13 -10.07
C PHE A 9 -23.69 -0.88 -9.64
N GLY A 10 -24.27 -0.91 -8.43
CA GLY A 10 -24.99 0.22 -7.89
C GLY A 10 -24.09 1.27 -7.28
N THR A 11 -24.71 2.19 -6.54
CA THR A 11 -24.04 3.24 -5.77
C THR A 11 -24.54 3.23 -4.35
N GLY A 12 -23.74 3.77 -3.43
CA GLY A 12 -24.10 3.94 -2.02
C GLY A 12 -23.48 2.92 -1.07
N VAL A 13 -23.83 3.07 0.20
CA VAL A 13 -23.20 2.36 1.32
C VAL A 13 -23.35 0.82 1.24
N PRO A 14 -24.54 0.25 0.99
CA PRO A 14 -24.70 -1.22 0.97
C PRO A 14 -23.88 -1.87 -0.14
N HIS A 15 -23.88 -1.29 -1.33
CA HIS A 15 -23.06 -1.72 -2.46
C HIS A 15 -21.57 -1.69 -2.09
N SER A 16 -21.09 -0.56 -1.59
CA SER A 16 -19.68 -0.37 -1.25
C SER A 16 -19.18 -1.33 -0.17
N ILE A 17 -19.99 -1.58 0.88
CA ILE A 17 -19.68 -2.57 1.92
C ILE A 17 -19.61 -3.98 1.31
N PHE A 18 -20.55 -4.32 0.42
CA PHE A 18 -20.54 -5.61 -0.26
C PHE A 18 -19.27 -5.80 -1.11
N ILE A 19 -18.91 -4.81 -1.93
CA ILE A 19 -17.70 -4.86 -2.78
C ILE A 19 -16.42 -4.97 -1.92
N LEU A 20 -16.30 -4.17 -0.86
CA LEU A 20 -15.16 -4.26 0.08
C LEU A 20 -15.06 -5.64 0.70
N THR A 21 -16.19 -6.18 1.19
CA THR A 21 -16.23 -7.50 1.81
C THR A 21 -15.86 -8.59 0.81
N LEU A 22 -16.34 -8.49 -0.42
CA LEU A 22 -16.04 -9.45 -1.49
C LEU A 22 -14.55 -9.40 -1.88
N ALA A 23 -13.96 -8.22 -1.99
CA ALA A 23 -12.53 -8.05 -2.26
C ALA A 23 -11.66 -8.65 -1.15
N ILE A 24 -12.03 -8.40 0.12
CA ILE A 24 -11.32 -8.96 1.29
C ILE A 24 -11.46 -10.48 1.32
N ALA A 25 -12.67 -11.02 1.20
CA ALA A 25 -12.93 -12.46 1.23
C ALA A 25 -12.23 -13.17 0.07
N GLY A 26 -12.29 -12.62 -1.14
CA GLY A 26 -11.60 -13.14 -2.31
C GLY A 26 -10.09 -13.14 -2.14
N GLY A 27 -9.51 -12.04 -1.66
CA GLY A 27 -8.09 -11.92 -1.40
C GLY A 27 -7.57 -12.89 -0.33
N ILE A 28 -8.30 -13.04 0.77
CA ILE A 28 -7.97 -14.01 1.83
C ILE A 28 -8.07 -15.44 1.28
N SER A 29 -9.11 -15.77 0.53
CA SER A 29 -9.29 -17.07 -0.09
C SER A 29 -8.13 -17.40 -1.03
N LEU A 30 -7.74 -16.47 -1.91
CA LEU A 30 -6.59 -16.62 -2.80
C LEU A 30 -5.27 -16.79 -2.02
N SER A 31 -5.08 -16.06 -0.93
CA SER A 31 -3.91 -16.19 -0.07
C SER A 31 -3.79 -17.60 0.55
N HIS A 32 -4.91 -18.24 0.86
CA HIS A 32 -4.90 -19.61 1.38
C HIS A 32 -4.64 -20.67 0.31
N HIS A 33 -5.17 -20.49 -0.89
CA HIS A 33 -5.09 -21.47 -1.96
C HIS A 33 -3.84 -21.32 -2.84
N LEU A 34 -3.39 -20.09 -3.07
CA LEU A 34 -2.24 -19.81 -3.93
C LEU A 34 -0.95 -19.67 -3.11
N LYS A 35 -0.34 -20.82 -2.81
CA LYS A 35 0.99 -20.91 -2.20
C LYS A 35 1.98 -21.43 -3.23
N PHE A 36 2.96 -20.61 -3.58
CA PHE A 36 4.02 -21.02 -4.49
C PHE A 36 5.27 -21.42 -3.70
N LYS A 37 5.63 -22.70 -3.69
CA LYS A 37 6.75 -23.24 -2.91
C LYS A 37 6.75 -22.85 -1.42
N GLY A 38 5.56 -22.80 -0.81
CA GLY A 38 5.40 -22.42 0.60
C GLY A 38 5.37 -20.91 0.88
N ILE A 39 5.49 -20.07 -0.16
CA ILE A 39 5.40 -18.62 -0.06
C ILE A 39 4.02 -18.19 -0.56
N THR A 40 3.36 -17.32 0.20
CA THR A 40 2.12 -16.67 -0.20
C THR A 40 2.33 -15.16 -0.23
N LEU A 41 1.63 -14.48 -1.13
CA LEU A 41 1.55 -13.02 -1.16
C LEU A 41 0.73 -12.45 0.03
N GLY A 42 0.15 -13.32 0.85
CA GLY A 42 -0.60 -12.90 2.02
C GLY A 42 -1.77 -11.97 1.68
N ILE A 43 -1.94 -10.93 2.49
CA ILE A 43 -3.01 -9.93 2.31
C ILE A 43 -2.89 -9.11 1.02
N THR A 44 -1.75 -9.14 0.32
CA THR A 44 -1.56 -8.47 -0.98
C THR A 44 -2.56 -8.96 -2.03
N TRP A 45 -3.07 -10.19 -1.91
CA TRP A 45 -4.11 -10.69 -2.78
C TRP A 45 -5.41 -9.87 -2.73
N ILE A 46 -5.68 -9.18 -1.61
CA ILE A 46 -6.84 -8.28 -1.48
C ILE A 46 -6.71 -7.13 -2.48
N LEU A 47 -5.51 -6.55 -2.62
CA LEU A 47 -5.25 -5.50 -3.61
C LEU A 47 -5.52 -6.00 -5.04
N PHE A 48 -5.03 -7.18 -5.40
CA PHE A 48 -5.25 -7.72 -6.74
C PHE A 48 -6.74 -8.03 -7.01
N CYS A 49 -7.46 -8.53 -6.01
CA CYS A 49 -8.92 -8.69 -6.11
C CYS A 49 -9.63 -7.35 -6.31
N ALA A 50 -9.25 -6.32 -5.54
CA ALA A 50 -9.84 -4.99 -5.67
C ALA A 50 -9.55 -4.36 -7.05
N ILE A 51 -8.33 -4.49 -7.57
CA ILE A 51 -7.97 -4.02 -8.91
C ILE A 51 -8.80 -4.74 -9.98
N ALA A 52 -8.92 -6.08 -9.89
CA ALA A 52 -9.73 -6.84 -10.83
C ALA A 52 -11.20 -6.43 -10.78
N MET A 53 -11.78 -6.27 -9.59
CA MET A 53 -13.17 -5.84 -9.43
C MET A 53 -13.40 -4.43 -9.98
N SER A 54 -12.48 -3.50 -9.72
CA SER A 54 -12.54 -2.14 -10.27
C SER A 54 -12.44 -2.14 -11.81
N HIS A 55 -11.62 -3.01 -12.39
CA HIS A 55 -11.53 -3.19 -13.84
C HIS A 55 -12.87 -3.64 -14.47
N PHE A 56 -13.65 -4.44 -13.75
CA PHE A 56 -15.00 -4.85 -14.19
C PHE A 56 -16.10 -3.82 -13.87
N GLY A 57 -15.73 -2.61 -13.45
CA GLY A 57 -16.67 -1.51 -13.22
C GLY A 57 -17.31 -1.50 -11.82
N MET A 58 -16.84 -2.32 -10.88
CA MET A 58 -17.29 -2.30 -9.49
C MET A 58 -16.53 -1.21 -8.73
N HIS A 59 -17.13 -0.03 -8.58
CA HIS A 59 -16.53 1.11 -7.92
C HIS A 59 -17.22 1.39 -6.58
N LEU A 60 -16.44 1.83 -5.60
CA LEU A 60 -16.99 2.25 -4.32
C LEU A 60 -17.65 3.63 -4.42
N ASP A 61 -18.61 3.88 -3.56
CA ASP A 61 -19.09 5.23 -3.30
C ASP A 61 -17.94 6.08 -2.76
N PRO A 62 -17.67 7.30 -3.29
CA PRO A 62 -16.51 8.11 -2.89
C PRO A 62 -16.45 8.44 -1.40
N MET A 63 -17.60 8.60 -0.74
CA MET A 63 -17.65 8.87 0.70
C MET A 63 -17.25 7.64 1.49
N VAL A 64 -17.72 6.45 1.10
CA VAL A 64 -17.37 5.17 1.74
C VAL A 64 -15.91 4.83 1.49
N GLU A 65 -15.40 5.07 0.27
CA GLU A 65 -13.98 4.90 -0.07
C GLU A 65 -13.09 5.76 0.82
N THR A 66 -13.39 7.05 0.93
CA THR A 66 -12.62 7.98 1.76
C THR A 66 -12.65 7.55 3.23
N PHE A 67 -13.83 7.26 3.77
CA PHE A 67 -13.96 6.79 5.15
C PHE A 67 -13.18 5.50 5.40
N ALA A 68 -13.34 4.49 4.53
CA ALA A 68 -12.68 3.20 4.68
C ALA A 68 -11.15 3.34 4.62
N LYS A 69 -10.63 4.18 3.72
CA LYS A 69 -9.21 4.50 3.59
C LYS A 69 -8.66 5.15 4.86
N ASP A 70 -9.30 6.22 5.32
CA ASP A 70 -8.80 7.02 6.44
C ASP A 70 -8.93 6.25 7.76
N PHE A 71 -10.06 5.61 8.00
CA PHE A 71 -10.28 4.77 9.19
C PHE A 71 -9.34 3.55 9.20
N GLY A 72 -9.16 2.88 8.06
CA GLY A 72 -8.23 1.77 7.91
C GLY A 72 -6.79 2.19 8.18
N LEU A 73 -6.36 3.36 7.71
CA LEU A 73 -5.04 3.92 7.98
C LEU A 73 -4.83 4.22 9.47
N ILE A 74 -5.82 4.82 10.13
CA ILE A 74 -5.78 5.08 11.57
C ILE A 74 -5.62 3.78 12.36
N LEU A 75 -6.45 2.77 12.08
CA LEU A 75 -6.36 1.46 12.74
C LEU A 75 -5.02 0.77 12.50
N PHE A 76 -4.49 0.87 11.28
CA PHE A 76 -3.19 0.30 10.93
C PHE A 76 -2.06 0.94 11.74
N VAL A 77 -1.97 2.27 11.73
CA VAL A 77 -0.94 3.02 12.47
C VAL A 77 -1.06 2.79 13.97
N TYR A 78 -2.28 2.81 14.51
CA TYR A 78 -2.55 2.52 15.91
C TYR A 78 -2.09 1.11 16.32
N SER A 79 -2.42 0.11 15.51
CA SER A 79 -2.02 -1.28 15.76
C SER A 79 -0.50 -1.46 15.77
N ILE A 80 0.20 -0.82 14.82
CA ILE A 80 1.66 -0.80 14.81
C ILE A 80 2.21 -0.10 16.06
N GLY A 81 1.62 1.05 16.44
CA GLY A 81 2.01 1.78 17.64
C GLY A 81 1.91 0.93 18.91
N LEU A 82 0.81 0.18 19.05
CA LEU A 82 0.64 -0.75 20.18
C LEU A 82 1.67 -1.88 20.17
N GLN A 83 2.01 -2.41 19.01
CA GLN A 83 2.96 -3.50 18.87
C GLN A 83 4.40 -3.05 19.13
N VAL A 84 4.79 -1.89 18.62
CA VAL A 84 6.17 -1.39 18.67
C VAL A 84 6.43 -0.56 19.93
N GLY A 85 5.41 0.10 20.48
CA GLY A 85 5.52 1.03 21.60
C GLY A 85 6.32 0.47 22.81
N PRO A 86 6.04 -0.73 23.31
CA PRO A 86 6.75 -1.28 24.47
C PRO A 86 8.27 -1.44 24.25
N SER A 87 8.71 -1.69 23.02
CA SER A 87 10.13 -1.88 22.68
C SER A 87 10.78 -0.64 22.06
N PHE A 88 10.01 0.42 21.82
CA PHE A 88 10.48 1.61 21.11
C PHE A 88 11.71 2.23 21.74
N PHE A 89 11.64 2.55 23.04
CA PHE A 89 12.77 3.18 23.73
C PHE A 89 13.97 2.25 23.90
N SER A 90 13.76 0.96 24.05
CA SER A 90 14.84 -0.02 24.13
C SER A 90 15.60 -0.18 22.80
N SER A 91 14.94 0.11 21.68
CA SER A 91 15.57 0.06 20.34
C SER A 91 16.63 1.14 20.11
N PHE A 92 16.72 2.15 21.00
CA PHE A 92 17.79 3.16 20.98
C PHE A 92 19.01 2.77 21.83
N GLY A 93 19.04 1.58 22.43
CA GLY A 93 20.22 1.04 23.11
C GLY A 93 21.41 0.81 22.16
N LYS A 94 22.59 0.46 22.74
CA LYS A 94 23.89 0.40 22.02
C LYS A 94 23.90 -0.40 20.70
N GLY A 95 23.05 -1.42 20.55
CA GLY A 95 22.91 -2.17 19.29
C GLY A 95 21.89 -1.58 18.32
N GLY A 96 20.83 -0.97 18.84
CA GLY A 96 19.70 -0.44 18.06
C GLY A 96 20.03 0.84 17.31
N ILE A 97 20.89 1.71 17.86
CA ILE A 97 21.30 2.94 17.17
C ILE A 97 21.93 2.64 15.81
N LYS A 98 22.76 1.59 15.73
CA LYS A 98 23.43 1.19 14.48
C LYS A 98 22.41 0.77 13.41
N LEU A 99 21.41 0.01 13.81
CA LEU A 99 20.32 -0.43 12.92
C LEU A 99 19.42 0.74 12.51
N ASN A 100 19.12 1.65 13.45
CA ASN A 100 18.33 2.83 13.18
C ASN A 100 19.03 3.79 12.20
N MET A 101 20.35 3.98 12.33
CA MET A 101 21.15 4.78 11.38
C MET A 101 21.17 4.12 10.01
N LEU A 102 21.30 2.80 9.93
CA LEU A 102 21.24 2.07 8.67
C LEU A 102 19.85 2.22 8.01
N ALA A 103 18.78 2.05 8.77
CA ALA A 103 17.41 2.23 8.28
C ALA A 103 17.18 3.66 7.78
N LEU A 104 17.62 4.68 8.53
CA LEU A 104 17.54 6.07 8.11
C LEU A 104 18.31 6.31 6.80
N SER A 105 19.51 5.74 6.69
CA SER A 105 20.33 5.85 5.47
C SER A 105 19.62 5.24 4.25
N ILE A 106 18.99 4.08 4.40
CA ILE A 106 18.23 3.41 3.34
C ILE A 106 17.06 4.29 2.89
N VAL A 107 16.30 4.86 3.84
CA VAL A 107 15.17 5.75 3.52
C VAL A 107 15.63 6.99 2.77
N LEU A 108 16.68 7.65 3.27
CA LEU A 108 17.24 8.86 2.63
C LEU A 108 17.77 8.57 1.22
N LEU A 109 18.50 7.46 1.05
CA LEU A 109 18.96 7.03 -0.28
C LEU A 109 17.79 6.73 -1.21
N GLY A 110 16.72 6.11 -0.72
CA GLY A 110 15.50 5.90 -1.49
C GLY A 110 14.86 7.20 -1.96
N CYS A 111 14.75 8.19 -1.07
CA CYS A 111 14.23 9.52 -1.42
C CYS A 111 15.11 10.23 -2.46
N VAL A 112 16.44 10.22 -2.27
CA VAL A 112 17.39 10.82 -3.22
C VAL A 112 17.29 10.11 -4.58
N THR A 113 17.23 8.79 -4.59
CA THR A 113 17.11 8.01 -5.83
C THR A 113 15.82 8.35 -6.57
N ALA A 114 14.69 8.39 -5.87
CA ALA A 114 13.41 8.77 -6.46
C ALA A 114 13.44 10.20 -7.04
N TYR A 115 14.03 11.14 -6.31
CA TYR A 115 14.19 12.52 -6.78
C TYR A 115 15.06 12.61 -8.04
N VAL A 116 16.19 11.92 -8.07
CA VAL A 116 17.08 11.89 -9.25
C VAL A 116 16.37 11.26 -10.44
N ILE A 117 15.66 10.15 -10.25
CA ILE A 117 14.88 9.51 -11.30
C ILE A 117 13.78 10.46 -11.82
N SER A 118 13.08 11.17 -10.94
CA SER A 118 12.08 12.19 -11.34
C SER A 118 12.70 13.24 -12.26
N LEU A 119 13.87 13.77 -11.90
CA LEU A 119 14.56 14.76 -12.72
C LEU A 119 15.02 14.21 -14.10
N LEU A 120 15.50 12.96 -14.14
CA LEU A 120 15.99 12.36 -15.37
C LEU A 120 14.89 11.88 -16.30
N SER A 121 13.77 11.40 -15.74
CA SER A 121 12.64 10.85 -16.51
C SER A 121 11.60 11.89 -16.90
N GLY A 122 11.61 13.06 -16.24
CA GLY A 122 10.57 14.08 -16.40
C GLY A 122 9.23 13.71 -15.75
N VAL A 123 9.17 12.63 -14.97
CA VAL A 123 7.99 12.26 -14.20
C VAL A 123 7.81 13.25 -13.05
N ASP A 124 6.61 13.78 -12.86
CA ASP A 124 6.33 14.74 -11.80
C ASP A 124 6.60 14.15 -10.40
N ILE A 125 6.99 15.01 -9.48
CA ILE A 125 7.43 14.60 -8.14
C ILE A 125 6.29 13.94 -7.33
N ALA A 126 5.03 14.30 -7.57
CA ALA A 126 3.89 13.70 -6.88
C ALA A 126 3.71 12.26 -7.33
N THR A 127 3.71 11.99 -8.63
CA THR A 127 3.69 10.63 -9.19
C THR A 127 4.90 9.83 -8.71
N MET A 128 6.11 10.42 -8.75
CA MET A 128 7.33 9.73 -8.31
C MET A 128 7.31 9.41 -6.82
N THR A 129 6.70 10.24 -5.99
CA THR A 129 6.48 9.94 -4.57
C THR A 129 5.60 8.71 -4.40
N GLY A 130 4.53 8.60 -5.18
CA GLY A 130 3.70 7.38 -5.23
C GLY A 130 4.50 6.15 -5.65
N VAL A 131 5.31 6.26 -6.72
CA VAL A 131 6.20 5.18 -7.19
C VAL A 131 7.17 4.74 -6.10
N LEU A 132 7.78 5.67 -5.38
CA LEU A 132 8.69 5.35 -4.27
C LEU A 132 7.97 4.52 -3.20
N PHE A 133 6.81 4.98 -2.71
CA PHE A 133 6.08 4.26 -1.68
C PHE A 133 5.52 2.92 -2.18
N GLY A 134 5.13 2.83 -3.45
CA GLY A 134 4.73 1.57 -4.08
C GLY A 134 5.88 0.57 -4.16
N ALA A 135 7.05 1.00 -4.62
CA ALA A 135 8.23 0.15 -4.77
C ALA A 135 8.71 -0.44 -3.43
N VAL A 136 8.59 0.32 -2.34
CA VAL A 136 8.93 -0.17 -0.98
C VAL A 136 7.72 -0.71 -0.21
N THR A 137 6.57 -0.86 -0.85
CA THR A 137 5.31 -1.37 -0.27
C THR A 137 4.84 -0.62 0.98
N ASN A 138 5.09 0.70 1.03
CA ASN A 138 4.78 1.55 2.18
C ASN A 138 3.42 2.24 2.02
N THR A 139 2.32 1.54 2.34
CA THR A 139 0.96 2.08 2.27
C THR A 139 0.72 3.27 3.24
N PRO A 140 1.21 3.26 4.49
CA PRO A 140 1.11 4.45 5.35
C PRO A 140 1.81 5.67 4.78
N GLY A 141 2.96 5.47 4.13
CA GLY A 141 3.68 6.55 3.44
C GLY A 141 2.88 7.14 2.29
N LEU A 142 2.13 6.32 1.55
CA LEU A 142 1.20 6.82 0.54
C LEU A 142 0.16 7.76 1.14
N GLY A 143 -0.51 7.34 2.23
CA GLY A 143 -1.52 8.18 2.91
C GLY A 143 -0.93 9.49 3.40
N ALA A 144 0.24 9.43 4.07
CA ALA A 144 0.94 10.62 4.55
C ALA A 144 1.33 11.57 3.41
N ALA A 145 1.80 11.05 2.27
CA ALA A 145 2.14 11.86 1.10
C ALA A 145 0.94 12.54 0.47
N GLN A 146 -0.19 11.83 0.35
CA GLN A 146 -1.44 12.40 -0.16
C GLN A 146 -1.93 13.53 0.76
N GLN A 147 -1.89 13.32 2.07
CA GLN A 147 -2.29 14.34 3.05
C GLN A 147 -1.35 15.54 2.99
N ALA A 148 -0.03 15.33 3.04
CA ALA A 148 0.95 16.42 2.96
C ALA A 148 0.81 17.24 1.67
N PHE A 149 0.54 16.58 0.53
CA PHE A 149 0.31 17.28 -0.72
C PHE A 149 -0.97 18.13 -0.67
N ALA A 150 -2.05 17.59 -0.14
CA ALA A 150 -3.31 18.32 0.02
C ALA A 150 -3.16 19.52 0.97
N ASP A 151 -2.43 19.36 2.07
CA ASP A 151 -2.17 20.43 3.03
C ASP A 151 -1.36 21.60 2.43
N ILE A 152 -0.39 21.28 1.54
CA ILE A 152 0.47 22.28 0.90
C ILE A 152 -0.24 22.98 -0.26
N THR A 153 -0.99 22.23 -1.07
CA THR A 153 -1.54 22.74 -2.33
C THR A 153 -3.03 23.08 -2.27
N GLY A 154 -3.72 22.68 -1.21
CA GLY A 154 -5.18 22.80 -1.06
C GLY A 154 -5.97 21.81 -1.92
N ASN A 155 -5.32 20.91 -2.66
CA ASN A 155 -5.96 19.97 -3.58
C ASN A 155 -5.40 18.56 -3.45
N ALA A 156 -6.27 17.55 -3.58
CA ALA A 156 -5.82 16.17 -3.71
C ALA A 156 -5.18 15.92 -5.08
N ASN A 157 -4.12 15.10 -5.12
CA ASN A 157 -3.48 14.71 -6.38
C ASN A 157 -3.61 13.18 -6.59
N PRO A 158 -4.46 12.74 -7.53
CA PRO A 158 -4.66 11.30 -7.80
C PRO A 158 -3.40 10.61 -8.37
N ASN A 159 -2.45 11.37 -8.92
CA ASN A 159 -1.24 10.79 -9.52
C ASN A 159 -0.35 10.11 -8.47
N ILE A 160 -0.41 10.55 -7.21
CA ILE A 160 0.31 9.88 -6.11
C ILE A 160 -0.18 8.44 -5.95
N ALA A 161 -1.50 8.24 -5.91
CA ALA A 161 -2.09 6.90 -5.81
C ALA A 161 -1.83 6.07 -7.07
N SER A 162 -1.89 6.67 -8.24
CA SER A 162 -1.61 6.00 -9.52
C SER A 162 -0.17 5.52 -9.61
N GLY A 163 0.80 6.37 -9.23
CA GLY A 163 2.21 5.99 -9.15
C GLY A 163 2.45 4.82 -8.19
N TYR A 164 1.81 4.87 -7.02
CA TYR A 164 1.85 3.77 -6.05
C TYR A 164 1.31 2.46 -6.65
N ALA A 165 0.11 2.49 -7.23
CA ALA A 165 -0.54 1.31 -7.77
C ALA A 165 0.26 0.64 -8.90
N MET A 166 0.96 1.44 -9.73
CA MET A 166 1.83 0.92 -10.79
C MET A 166 3.09 0.25 -10.24
N ALA A 167 3.71 0.81 -9.20
CA ALA A 167 4.98 0.31 -8.66
C ALA A 167 4.80 -0.81 -7.64
N TYR A 168 3.69 -0.84 -6.91
CA TYR A 168 3.46 -1.77 -5.81
C TYR A 168 3.57 -3.25 -6.20
N PRO A 169 2.95 -3.74 -7.29
CA PRO A 169 3.07 -5.16 -7.67
C PRO A 169 4.53 -5.57 -7.95
N LEU A 170 5.30 -4.70 -8.60
CA LEU A 170 6.72 -4.93 -8.88
C LEU A 170 7.56 -4.87 -7.59
N GLY A 171 7.22 -3.98 -6.67
CA GLY A 171 7.83 -3.90 -5.35
C GLY A 171 7.67 -5.20 -4.56
N VAL A 172 6.45 -5.74 -4.50
CA VAL A 172 6.18 -7.03 -3.84
C VAL A 172 6.96 -8.17 -4.47
N VAL A 173 6.92 -8.30 -5.80
CA VAL A 173 7.66 -9.35 -6.53
C VAL A 173 9.15 -9.20 -6.33
N GLY A 174 9.68 -7.97 -6.39
CA GLY A 174 11.09 -7.66 -6.19
C GLY A 174 11.58 -8.08 -4.80
N ILE A 175 10.87 -7.69 -3.75
CA ILE A 175 11.21 -8.06 -2.36
C ILE A 175 11.22 -9.58 -2.19
N ILE A 176 10.20 -10.28 -2.68
CA ILE A 176 10.14 -11.75 -2.61
C ILE A 176 11.30 -12.38 -3.36
N THR A 177 11.60 -11.89 -4.55
CA THR A 177 12.71 -12.40 -5.37
C THR A 177 14.05 -12.23 -4.66
N VAL A 178 14.29 -11.07 -4.04
CA VAL A 178 15.52 -10.81 -3.27
C VAL A 178 15.62 -11.76 -2.08
N ILE A 179 14.53 -11.95 -1.32
CA ILE A 179 14.52 -12.87 -0.17
C ILE A 179 14.82 -14.30 -0.63
N LEU A 180 14.21 -14.74 -1.74
CA LEU A 180 14.47 -16.07 -2.29
C LEU A 180 15.92 -16.24 -2.77
N ALA A 181 16.45 -15.22 -3.45
CA ALA A 181 17.84 -15.22 -3.90
C ALA A 181 18.81 -15.30 -2.71
N MET A 182 18.59 -14.48 -1.68
CA MET A 182 19.41 -14.54 -0.45
C MET A 182 19.37 -15.92 0.20
N ARG A 183 18.18 -16.54 0.31
CA ARG A 183 18.04 -17.90 0.86
C ARG A 183 18.72 -18.97 0.01
N TRP A 184 18.91 -18.71 -1.29
CA TRP A 184 19.57 -19.67 -2.20
C TRP A 184 21.09 -19.55 -2.16
N PHE A 185 21.61 -18.33 -1.90
CA PHE A 185 23.07 -18.05 -1.86
C PHE A 185 23.69 -18.17 -0.47
N PHE A 186 22.87 -18.09 0.58
CA PHE A 186 23.30 -18.16 2.00
C PHE A 186 22.50 -19.22 2.77
#